data_b5c2fe4ea10f83aa0041b1d321685222
#
_entry.id   b5c2fe4ea10f83aa0041b1d321685222
#
_cell.length_a   1.000
_cell.length_b   1.000
_cell.length_c   1.000
_cell.angle_alpha   90.00
_cell.angle_beta   90.00
_cell.angle_gamma   90.00
#
_symmetry.space_group_name_H-M   'P 1'
#
loop_
_entity.id
_entity.type
_entity.pdbx_description
1 polymer ?
#
loop_
_entity_poly.entity_id
_entity_poly.type
_entity_poly.pdbx_seq_one_letter_code
_entity_poly.pdbx_strand_id
1 'polypeptide(L)'
;MPKKLTLNEKRSLVSSLWTNGIHNVNKLHEITHIPKSTLYTYVPKLKKSGTIKLKSRLGRPKLLSPKKRIHLGKLASTRKCATSKEIAFTLNQTYPNLNIASRTVRENLFKLGYRVCVPTSIPMLTGVAKERRVEWAKSHLNENWKKVIFSDETTFQLFRNTTLVRYKIGEEKPRRAVVKHPLKVHAWGAFCANGLVGFHCFTENMNGELYRDILTKNLFTSATRILGRRWTFQQDNDPKHRAKLTTILLQEKCPRVLDWPSYSPDLNPIENLWAIMKKKVEKRVNQRIVQKKSVGLDDFLSIIRSEWENLSLDLLSNLCAGMKKRLEDVIEKEGQIIKH
;
A
#
# COMPACT_ATOMS: atom_id res chain seq x y z
N MET A 1 40.16 -27.56 24.01
CA MET A 1 39.29 -28.74 24.17
C MET A 1 38.68 -29.07 22.82
N PRO A 2 38.67 -30.30 22.34
CA PRO A 2 38.07 -30.65 21.05
C PRO A 2 36.55 -30.44 21.12
N LYS A 3 36.02 -29.80 20.06
CA LYS A 3 34.60 -29.45 19.95
C LYS A 3 33.75 -30.71 19.96
N LYS A 4 32.82 -30.86 20.94
CA LYS A 4 31.92 -32.00 21.00
C LYS A 4 31.04 -32.03 19.72
N LEU A 5 31.14 -33.14 18.98
CA LEU A 5 30.32 -33.35 17.78
C LEU A 5 28.82 -33.30 18.09
N THR A 6 28.07 -32.59 17.28
CA THR A 6 26.61 -32.58 17.33
C THR A 6 26.03 -33.95 16.97
N LEU A 7 24.79 -34.23 17.33
CA LEU A 7 24.13 -35.50 17.01
C LEU A 7 24.04 -35.78 15.50
N ASN A 8 23.93 -34.76 14.70
CA ASN A 8 23.89 -34.88 13.23
C ASN A 8 25.28 -35.18 12.66
N GLU A 9 26.32 -34.54 13.17
CA GLU A 9 27.73 -34.83 12.76
C GLU A 9 28.10 -36.24 13.14
N LYS A 10 27.73 -36.75 14.31
CA LYS A 10 27.93 -38.13 14.73
C LYS A 10 27.29 -39.14 13.76
N ARG A 11 26.04 -38.86 13.34
CA ARG A 11 25.33 -39.73 12.38
C ARG A 11 25.95 -39.72 11.00
N SER A 12 26.36 -38.54 10.52
CA SER A 12 27.04 -38.37 9.24
C SER A 12 28.37 -39.16 9.22
N LEU A 13 29.15 -39.02 10.29
CA LEU A 13 30.43 -39.74 10.45
C LEU A 13 30.27 -41.26 10.43
N VAL A 14 29.28 -41.79 11.20
CA VAL A 14 29.00 -43.26 11.19
C VAL A 14 28.49 -43.72 9.85
N SER A 15 27.66 -42.94 9.15
CA SER A 15 27.19 -43.28 7.79
C SER A 15 28.35 -43.33 6.79
N SER A 16 29.27 -42.35 6.83
CA SER A 16 30.47 -42.33 5.96
C SER A 16 31.39 -43.52 6.21
N LEU A 17 31.69 -43.83 7.48
CA LEU A 17 32.53 -45.00 7.82
C LEU A 17 31.89 -46.32 7.40
N TRP A 18 30.53 -46.41 7.53
CA TRP A 18 29.79 -47.58 7.06
C TRP A 18 29.87 -47.75 5.55
N THR A 19 29.74 -46.68 4.77
CA THR A 19 29.89 -46.70 3.30
C THR A 19 31.33 -47.10 2.89
N ASN A 20 32.31 -46.72 3.71
CA ASN A 20 33.72 -47.08 3.50
C ASN A 20 34.09 -48.52 4.01
N GLY A 21 33.12 -49.39 4.25
CA GLY A 21 33.31 -50.79 4.58
C GLY A 21 33.59 -51.10 6.05
N ILE A 22 33.49 -50.14 6.96
CA ILE A 22 33.70 -50.37 8.40
C ILE A 22 32.37 -50.74 9.05
N HIS A 23 32.07 -52.04 9.16
CA HIS A 23 30.79 -52.54 9.64
C HIS A 23 30.84 -53.05 11.10
N ASN A 24 32.03 -53.16 11.68
CA ASN A 24 32.19 -53.66 13.05
C ASN A 24 31.93 -52.55 14.08
N VAL A 25 31.02 -52.82 15.04
CA VAL A 25 30.62 -51.85 16.07
C VAL A 25 31.77 -51.46 16.98
N ASN A 26 32.73 -52.38 17.27
CA ASN A 26 33.87 -52.04 18.09
C ASN A 26 34.82 -51.05 17.38
N LYS A 27 35.13 -51.29 16.08
CA LYS A 27 35.91 -50.36 15.25
C LYS A 27 35.23 -49.01 15.08
N LEU A 28 33.91 -48.98 14.88
CA LEU A 28 33.14 -47.75 14.83
C LEU A 28 33.19 -46.96 16.15
N HIS A 29 33.15 -47.67 17.29
CA HIS A 29 33.29 -47.06 18.62
C HIS A 29 34.68 -46.43 18.81
N GLU A 30 35.73 -47.15 18.47
CA GLU A 30 37.13 -46.69 18.57
C GLU A 30 37.37 -45.43 17.74
N ILE A 31 36.86 -45.35 16.51
CA ILE A 31 37.08 -44.23 15.62
C ILE A 31 36.19 -43.02 15.98
N THR A 32 34.94 -43.26 16.34
CA THR A 32 33.95 -42.19 16.51
C THR A 32 33.72 -41.73 17.95
N HIS A 33 34.22 -42.50 18.92
CA HIS A 33 33.96 -42.35 20.36
C HIS A 33 32.46 -42.24 20.70
N ILE A 34 31.56 -42.82 19.86
CA ILE A 34 30.14 -42.89 20.11
C ILE A 34 29.88 -44.15 20.96
N PRO A 35 29.05 -44.06 22.03
CA PRO A 35 28.74 -45.24 22.88
C PRO A 35 28.23 -46.42 22.06
N LYS A 36 28.70 -47.65 22.37
CA LYS A 36 28.32 -48.85 21.67
C LYS A 36 26.79 -49.07 21.67
N SER A 37 26.09 -48.71 22.74
CA SER A 37 24.62 -48.71 22.80
C SER A 37 23.97 -47.90 21.69
N THR A 38 24.52 -46.74 21.36
CA THR A 38 24.03 -45.88 20.27
C THR A 38 24.35 -46.53 18.90
N LEU A 39 25.52 -47.07 18.75
CA LEU A 39 25.94 -47.76 17.52
C LEU A 39 25.09 -49.00 17.24
N TYR A 40 24.73 -49.76 18.26
CA TYR A 40 23.79 -50.87 18.12
C TYR A 40 22.38 -50.43 17.67
N THR A 41 21.97 -49.17 17.88
CA THR A 41 20.74 -48.63 17.29
C THR A 41 20.92 -48.09 15.87
N TYR A 42 22.16 -47.72 15.47
CA TYR A 42 22.44 -47.16 14.15
C TYR A 42 22.72 -48.26 13.11
N VAL A 43 23.50 -49.27 13.45
CA VAL A 43 23.88 -50.36 12.53
C VAL A 43 22.70 -51.09 11.89
N PRO A 44 21.65 -51.51 12.64
CA PRO A 44 20.47 -52.11 12.02
C PRO A 44 19.75 -51.19 11.02
N LYS A 45 19.76 -49.88 11.29
CA LYS A 45 19.15 -48.88 10.38
C LYS A 45 19.99 -48.74 9.10
N LEU A 46 21.29 -48.69 9.23
CA LEU A 46 22.18 -48.68 8.08
C LEU A 46 22.03 -49.93 7.23
N LYS A 47 21.98 -51.12 7.83
CA LYS A 47 21.74 -52.38 7.12
C LYS A 47 20.41 -52.38 6.37
N LYS A 48 19.33 -51.81 6.96
CA LYS A 48 17.98 -51.85 6.38
C LYS A 48 17.71 -50.76 5.36
N SER A 49 18.21 -49.55 5.54
CA SER A 49 17.84 -48.37 4.76
C SER A 49 19.03 -47.56 4.22
N GLY A 50 20.29 -47.98 4.48
CA GLY A 50 21.49 -47.24 4.08
C GLY A 50 21.68 -45.90 4.79
N THR A 51 20.74 -45.48 5.65
CA THR A 51 20.81 -44.16 6.29
C THR A 51 20.37 -44.15 7.76
N ILE A 52 21.00 -43.27 8.56
CA ILE A 52 20.63 -43.07 9.97
C ILE A 52 19.65 -41.88 10.11
N LYS A 53 19.06 -41.41 9.01
CA LYS A 53 18.11 -40.30 9.08
C LYS A 53 16.91 -40.67 9.97
N LEU A 54 16.66 -39.85 11.01
CA LEU A 54 15.43 -39.99 11.77
C LEU A 54 14.28 -39.62 10.88
N LYS A 55 13.26 -40.47 10.79
CA LYS A 55 11.96 -40.02 10.29
C LYS A 55 11.51 -38.83 11.15
N SER A 56 11.17 -37.73 10.52
CA SER A 56 10.57 -36.60 11.26
C SER A 56 9.41 -37.14 12.09
N ARG A 57 9.42 -36.84 13.39
CA ARG A 57 8.26 -37.20 14.22
C ARG A 57 7.04 -36.53 13.62
N LEU A 58 6.07 -37.32 13.21
CA LEU A 58 4.76 -36.81 12.82
C LEU A 58 4.21 -36.11 14.06
N GLY A 59 4.18 -34.75 14.01
CA GLY A 59 3.63 -33.97 15.10
C GLY A 59 2.14 -34.29 15.32
N ARG A 60 1.51 -33.61 16.26
CA ARG A 60 0.08 -33.76 16.52
C ARG A 60 -0.72 -33.67 15.22
N PRO A 61 -1.66 -34.58 14.95
CA PRO A 61 -2.50 -34.54 13.75
C PRO A 61 -3.18 -33.16 13.61
N LYS A 62 -3.21 -32.64 12.39
CA LYS A 62 -3.84 -31.34 12.12
C LYS A 62 -5.34 -31.48 12.32
N LEU A 63 -5.93 -30.58 13.11
CA LEU A 63 -7.38 -30.57 13.41
C LEU A 63 -8.24 -30.43 12.13
N LEU A 64 -7.75 -29.67 11.14
CA LEU A 64 -8.41 -29.49 9.86
C LEU A 64 -7.77 -30.41 8.80
N SER A 65 -8.56 -31.39 8.31
CA SER A 65 -8.22 -32.18 7.14
C SER A 65 -8.12 -31.32 5.87
N PRO A 66 -7.50 -31.78 4.78
CA PRO A 66 -7.44 -31.03 3.52
C PRO A 66 -8.81 -30.53 3.04
N LYS A 67 -9.84 -31.38 3.06
CA LYS A 67 -11.22 -31.02 2.68
C LYS A 67 -11.79 -29.89 3.54
N LYS A 68 -11.60 -29.96 4.87
CA LYS A 68 -12.05 -28.91 5.82
C LYS A 68 -11.29 -27.59 5.62
N ARG A 69 -10.02 -27.64 5.21
CA ARG A 69 -9.23 -26.43 4.89
C ARG A 69 -9.70 -25.76 3.59
N ILE A 70 -10.08 -26.55 2.59
CA ILE A 70 -10.68 -26.02 1.36
C ILE A 70 -12.01 -25.32 1.69
N HIS A 71 -12.85 -25.95 2.51
CA HIS A 71 -14.12 -25.35 2.96
C HIS A 71 -13.91 -24.07 3.75
N LEU A 72 -12.93 -24.04 4.66
CA LEU A 72 -12.52 -22.81 5.38
C LEU A 72 -12.15 -21.68 4.40
N GLY A 73 -11.34 -21.96 3.39
CA GLY A 73 -10.98 -21.00 2.34
C GLY A 73 -12.20 -20.50 1.57
N LYS A 74 -13.11 -21.39 1.19
CA LYS A 74 -14.37 -21.05 0.51
C LYS A 74 -15.24 -20.12 1.37
N LEU A 75 -15.41 -20.42 2.65
CA LEU A 75 -16.16 -19.56 3.58
C LEU A 75 -15.55 -18.16 3.71
N ALA A 76 -14.21 -18.06 3.79
CA ALA A 76 -13.53 -16.78 3.86
C ALA A 76 -13.64 -15.97 2.56
N SER A 77 -13.68 -16.63 1.40
CA SER A 77 -13.84 -15.97 0.10
C SER A 77 -15.27 -15.46 -0.13
N THR A 78 -16.28 -16.26 0.25
CA THR A 78 -17.69 -15.92 0.03
C THR A 78 -18.23 -14.95 1.06
N ARG A 79 -17.79 -15.08 2.33
CA ARG A 79 -18.18 -14.22 3.45
C ARG A 79 -17.04 -13.29 3.86
N LYS A 80 -16.63 -12.40 2.98
CA LYS A 80 -15.46 -11.52 3.14
C LYS A 80 -15.44 -10.72 4.45
N CYS A 81 -16.61 -10.36 4.97
CA CYS A 81 -16.75 -9.59 6.22
C CYS A 81 -16.93 -10.46 7.48
N ALA A 82 -16.99 -11.79 7.34
CA ALA A 82 -17.20 -12.66 8.49
C ALA A 82 -15.99 -12.68 9.42
N THR A 83 -16.26 -12.58 10.72
CA THR A 83 -15.23 -12.69 11.75
C THR A 83 -14.75 -14.16 11.88
N SER A 84 -13.54 -14.33 12.42
CA SER A 84 -13.03 -15.68 12.69
C SER A 84 -13.90 -16.47 13.68
N LYS A 85 -14.71 -15.79 14.53
CA LYS A 85 -15.68 -16.43 15.42
C LYS A 85 -16.86 -17.01 14.63
N GLU A 86 -17.43 -16.23 13.72
CA GLU A 86 -18.54 -16.64 12.86
C GLU A 86 -18.14 -17.79 11.92
N ILE A 87 -16.94 -17.72 11.35
CA ILE A 87 -16.40 -18.80 10.51
C ILE A 87 -16.20 -20.08 11.35
N ALA A 88 -15.66 -19.96 12.58
CA ALA A 88 -15.51 -21.10 13.49
C ALA A 88 -16.87 -21.71 13.84
N PHE A 89 -17.85 -20.89 14.16
CA PHE A 89 -19.21 -21.31 14.44
C PHE A 89 -19.83 -22.08 13.25
N THR A 90 -19.75 -21.52 12.04
CA THR A 90 -20.26 -22.18 10.83
C THR A 90 -19.58 -23.53 10.58
N LEU A 91 -18.24 -23.60 10.75
CA LEU A 91 -17.51 -24.86 10.59
C LEU A 91 -17.90 -25.91 11.63
N ASN A 92 -18.09 -25.50 12.89
CA ASN A 92 -18.52 -26.41 13.96
C ASN A 92 -19.95 -26.93 13.73
N GLN A 93 -20.84 -26.09 13.20
CA GLN A 93 -22.17 -26.54 12.79
C GLN A 93 -22.13 -27.53 11.62
N THR A 94 -21.29 -27.22 10.57
CA THR A 94 -21.18 -28.11 9.41
C THR A 94 -20.50 -29.45 9.75
N TYR A 95 -19.62 -29.45 10.73
CA TYR A 95 -18.86 -30.63 11.16
C TYR A 95 -19.02 -30.81 12.69
N PRO A 96 -20.06 -31.49 13.17
CA PRO A 96 -20.38 -31.58 14.61
C PRO A 96 -19.24 -32.09 15.51
N ASN A 97 -18.33 -32.91 14.95
CA ASN A 97 -17.17 -33.43 15.68
C ASN A 97 -15.92 -32.51 15.58
N LEU A 98 -16.08 -31.30 15.02
CA LEU A 98 -14.98 -30.36 14.82
C LEU A 98 -15.06 -29.22 15.84
N ASN A 99 -14.57 -29.38 17.02
CA ASN A 99 -14.55 -28.29 18.01
C ASN A 99 -13.35 -27.34 17.69
N ILE A 100 -13.52 -26.42 16.71
CA ILE A 100 -12.47 -25.48 16.31
C ILE A 100 -12.68 -24.11 16.95
N ALA A 101 -11.63 -23.58 17.57
CA ALA A 101 -11.61 -22.23 18.11
C ALA A 101 -11.28 -21.17 17.03
N SER A 102 -11.74 -19.94 17.23
CA SER A 102 -11.47 -18.81 16.35
C SER A 102 -9.97 -18.52 16.13
N ARG A 103 -9.12 -18.82 17.12
CA ARG A 103 -7.66 -18.73 16.99
C ARG A 103 -7.14 -19.70 15.93
N THR A 104 -7.58 -20.94 15.94
CA THR A 104 -7.16 -21.97 14.97
C THR A 104 -7.65 -21.61 13.55
N VAL A 105 -8.86 -21.00 13.44
CA VAL A 105 -9.36 -20.46 12.17
C VAL A 105 -8.39 -19.39 11.64
N ARG A 106 -8.01 -18.39 12.45
CA ARG A 106 -7.06 -17.33 12.05
C ARG A 106 -5.71 -17.88 11.60
N GLU A 107 -5.14 -18.83 12.35
CA GLU A 107 -3.87 -19.45 12.02
C GLU A 107 -3.92 -20.22 10.68
N ASN A 108 -5.02 -20.93 10.42
CA ASN A 108 -5.19 -21.64 9.16
C ASN A 108 -5.48 -20.70 7.99
N LEU A 109 -6.28 -19.65 8.18
CA LEU A 109 -6.48 -18.61 7.17
C LEU A 109 -5.16 -17.90 6.81
N PHE A 110 -4.35 -17.59 7.83
CA PHE A 110 -3.00 -17.04 7.60
C PHE A 110 -2.13 -17.96 6.75
N LYS A 111 -2.13 -19.28 7.02
CA LYS A 111 -1.42 -20.29 6.22
C LYS A 111 -1.97 -20.46 4.81
N LEU A 112 -3.25 -20.15 4.60
CA LEU A 112 -3.91 -20.12 3.28
C LEU A 112 -3.69 -18.80 2.52
N GLY A 113 -2.93 -17.85 3.09
CA GLY A 113 -2.61 -16.56 2.45
C GLY A 113 -3.60 -15.43 2.76
N TYR A 114 -4.67 -15.68 3.52
CA TYR A 114 -5.62 -14.63 3.88
C TYR A 114 -5.03 -13.64 4.90
N ARG A 115 -5.34 -12.38 4.70
CA ARG A 115 -4.98 -11.27 5.61
C ARG A 115 -6.22 -10.43 5.87
N VAL A 116 -6.28 -9.81 7.04
CA VAL A 116 -7.34 -8.86 7.39
C VAL A 116 -6.85 -7.46 7.08
N CYS A 117 -7.67 -6.69 6.38
CA CYS A 117 -7.41 -5.27 6.10
C CYS A 117 -8.72 -4.48 6.19
N VAL A 118 -8.59 -3.18 6.38
CA VAL A 118 -9.71 -2.26 6.17
C VAL A 118 -9.87 -2.07 4.67
N PRO A 119 -11.08 -2.29 4.11
CA PRO A 119 -11.32 -2.02 2.69
C PRO A 119 -10.99 -0.56 2.34
N THR A 120 -10.39 -0.34 1.21
CA THR A 120 -10.19 1.01 0.68
C THR A 120 -11.54 1.57 0.25
N SER A 121 -11.89 2.77 0.74
CA SER A 121 -13.06 3.49 0.23
C SER A 121 -12.79 3.95 -1.20
N ILE A 122 -13.69 3.56 -2.10
CA ILE A 122 -13.67 3.97 -3.50
C ILE A 122 -15.06 4.54 -3.85
N PRO A 123 -15.16 5.54 -4.72
CA PRO A 123 -16.44 6.02 -5.21
C PRO A 123 -17.26 4.89 -5.84
N MET A 124 -18.56 4.85 -5.55
CA MET A 124 -19.45 3.89 -6.19
C MET A 124 -19.80 4.39 -7.59
N LEU A 125 -19.28 3.71 -8.61
CA LEU A 125 -19.54 4.05 -10.00
C LEU A 125 -20.76 3.29 -10.52
N THR A 126 -21.67 4.03 -11.15
CA THR A 126 -22.78 3.43 -11.92
C THR A 126 -22.26 2.81 -13.23
N GLY A 127 -23.04 1.93 -13.88
CA GLY A 127 -22.70 1.37 -15.19
C GLY A 127 -22.39 2.48 -16.22
N VAL A 128 -23.27 3.46 -16.32
CA VAL A 128 -23.11 4.62 -17.22
C VAL A 128 -21.82 5.40 -16.94
N ALA A 129 -21.47 5.59 -15.65
CA ALA A 129 -20.23 6.29 -15.30
C ALA A 129 -19.00 5.49 -15.75
N LYS A 130 -19.01 4.17 -15.63
CA LYS A 130 -17.92 3.29 -16.09
C LYS A 130 -17.78 3.33 -17.62
N GLU A 131 -18.89 3.25 -18.35
CA GLU A 131 -18.89 3.35 -19.82
C GLU A 131 -18.32 4.67 -20.29
N ARG A 132 -18.76 5.80 -19.71
CA ARG A 132 -18.20 7.14 -20.00
C ARG A 132 -16.72 7.24 -19.70
N ARG A 133 -16.23 6.63 -18.61
CA ARG A 133 -14.80 6.59 -18.29
C ARG A 133 -13.99 5.83 -19.33
N VAL A 134 -14.52 4.67 -19.82
CA VAL A 134 -13.87 3.88 -20.88
C VAL A 134 -13.86 4.64 -22.20
N GLU A 135 -14.96 5.25 -22.59
CA GLU A 135 -15.05 6.06 -23.81
C GLU A 135 -14.09 7.23 -23.78
N TRP A 136 -14.08 7.97 -22.67
CA TRP A 136 -13.14 9.06 -22.45
C TRP A 136 -11.69 8.58 -22.48
N ALA A 137 -11.37 7.47 -21.85
CA ALA A 137 -10.02 6.92 -21.85
C ALA A 137 -9.56 6.55 -23.27
N LYS A 138 -10.44 5.91 -24.06
CA LYS A 138 -10.15 5.57 -25.48
C LYS A 138 -9.89 6.80 -26.33
N SER A 139 -10.71 7.84 -26.17
CA SER A 139 -10.58 9.09 -26.98
C SER A 139 -9.33 9.90 -26.62
N HIS A 140 -8.75 9.70 -25.43
CA HIS A 140 -7.57 10.47 -24.96
C HIS A 140 -6.26 9.66 -24.87
N LEU A 141 -6.21 8.42 -25.39
CA LEU A 141 -4.99 7.60 -25.42
C LEU A 141 -3.79 8.30 -26.09
N ASN A 142 -4.05 9.10 -27.10
CA ASN A 142 -3.03 9.81 -27.89
C ASN A 142 -2.89 11.29 -27.50
N GLU A 143 -3.46 11.72 -26.37
CA GLU A 143 -3.35 13.08 -25.87
C GLU A 143 -1.89 13.41 -25.51
N ASN A 144 -1.48 14.64 -25.75
CA ASN A 144 -0.16 15.11 -25.35
C ASN A 144 -0.15 15.53 -23.88
N TRP A 145 -0.03 14.56 -22.99
CA TRP A 145 -0.03 14.78 -21.54
C TRP A 145 1.08 15.69 -21.02
N LYS A 146 2.13 15.94 -21.79
CA LYS A 146 3.18 16.92 -21.46
C LYS A 146 2.68 18.37 -21.51
N LYS A 147 1.61 18.62 -22.27
CA LYS A 147 0.99 19.93 -22.41
C LYS A 147 -0.25 20.12 -21.53
N VAL A 148 -0.58 19.14 -20.72
CA VAL A 148 -1.71 19.19 -19.79
C VAL A 148 -1.24 19.69 -18.43
N ILE A 149 -1.98 20.67 -17.89
CA ILE A 149 -1.83 21.18 -16.53
C ILE A 149 -2.90 20.50 -15.68
N PHE A 150 -2.46 19.72 -14.71
CA PHE A 150 -3.32 19.03 -13.75
C PHE A 150 -3.51 19.91 -12.52
N SER A 151 -4.75 20.10 -12.10
CA SER A 151 -5.07 20.89 -10.93
C SER A 151 -6.08 20.18 -10.02
N ASP A 152 -6.06 20.54 -8.75
CA ASP A 152 -7.00 20.07 -7.75
C ASP A 152 -6.86 20.84 -6.44
N GLU A 153 -7.81 20.65 -5.51
CA GLU A 153 -7.76 21.13 -4.15
C GLU A 153 -7.51 20.01 -3.16
N THR A 154 -6.80 20.35 -2.09
CA THR A 154 -6.60 19.42 -0.98
C THR A 154 -6.62 20.13 0.36
N THR A 155 -6.76 19.35 1.44
CA THR A 155 -6.69 19.86 2.82
C THR A 155 -5.48 19.26 3.51
N PHE A 156 -4.65 20.10 4.09
CA PHE A 156 -3.61 19.74 5.04
C PHE A 156 -4.15 19.93 6.46
N GLN A 157 -3.90 18.94 7.31
CA GLN A 157 -4.32 18.98 8.70
C GLN A 157 -3.10 18.80 9.59
N LEU A 158 -2.94 19.72 10.54
CA LEU A 158 -1.93 19.60 11.58
C LEU A 158 -2.28 18.39 12.47
N PHE A 159 -1.29 17.61 12.89
CA PHE A 159 -1.48 16.37 13.66
C PHE A 159 -2.35 15.31 12.96
N ARG A 160 -2.13 15.08 11.67
CA ARG A 160 -2.82 14.03 10.92
C ARG A 160 -2.60 12.63 11.51
N ASN A 161 -1.47 12.41 12.18
CA ASN A 161 -1.14 11.20 12.94
C ASN A 161 -1.19 9.88 12.15
N THR A 162 -0.81 9.90 10.88
CA THR A 162 -0.75 8.71 10.03
C THR A 162 0.61 8.02 10.07
N THR A 163 1.64 8.66 10.62
CA THR A 163 2.99 8.11 10.71
C THR A 163 3.07 6.94 11.68
N LEU A 164 3.56 5.80 11.20
CA LEU A 164 3.80 4.62 12.03
C LEU A 164 5.05 4.82 12.90
N VAL A 165 4.97 4.39 14.15
CA VAL A 165 6.11 4.37 15.08
C VAL A 165 6.42 2.94 15.49
N ARG A 166 7.71 2.66 15.74
CA ARG A 166 8.15 1.37 16.27
C ARG A 166 8.26 1.46 17.79
N TYR A 167 7.85 0.40 18.47
CA TYR A 167 8.05 0.23 19.90
C TYR A 167 8.45 -1.22 20.18
N LYS A 168 9.15 -1.46 21.29
CA LYS A 168 9.58 -2.80 21.68
C LYS A 168 8.45 -3.53 22.37
N ILE A 169 8.31 -4.82 22.10
CA ILE A 169 7.31 -5.65 22.76
C ILE A 169 7.64 -5.72 24.26
N GLY A 170 6.64 -5.45 25.12
CA GLY A 170 6.81 -5.33 26.57
C GLY A 170 6.98 -3.91 27.08
N GLU A 171 7.24 -2.93 26.22
CA GLU A 171 7.20 -1.52 26.55
C GLU A 171 5.82 -0.91 26.37
N GLU A 172 5.56 0.23 27.00
CA GLU A 172 4.31 0.96 26.82
C GLU A 172 4.20 1.47 25.36
N LYS A 173 3.01 1.31 24.76
CA LYS A 173 2.78 1.84 23.41
C LYS A 173 2.90 3.36 23.39
N PRO A 174 3.64 3.92 22.43
CA PRO A 174 3.75 5.36 22.30
C PRO A 174 2.36 6.02 22.21
N ARG A 175 2.13 7.01 23.05
CA ARG A 175 0.92 7.83 23.01
C ARG A 175 1.19 9.10 22.22
N ARG A 176 0.20 9.55 21.48
CA ARG A 176 0.23 10.84 20.78
C ARG A 176 -0.83 11.75 21.34
N ALA A 177 -0.46 13.00 21.57
CA ALA A 177 -1.43 14.03 21.87
C ALA A 177 -2.33 14.27 20.64
N VAL A 178 -3.63 14.31 20.85
CA VAL A 178 -4.66 14.61 19.84
C VAL A 178 -5.32 15.92 20.19
N VAL A 179 -5.41 16.83 19.23
CA VAL A 179 -6.12 18.10 19.39
C VAL A 179 -7.56 17.89 18.89
N LYS A 180 -8.54 18.33 19.68
CA LYS A 180 -9.97 18.18 19.36
C LYS A 180 -10.35 18.88 18.03
N HIS A 181 -9.77 20.06 17.79
CA HIS A 181 -9.96 20.83 16.55
C HIS A 181 -8.61 21.16 15.94
N PRO A 182 -8.03 20.21 15.15
CA PRO A 182 -6.75 20.45 14.53
C PRO A 182 -6.85 21.55 13.46
N LEU A 183 -5.81 22.36 13.39
CA LEU A 183 -5.67 23.39 12.35
C LEU A 183 -5.74 22.73 10.97
N LYS A 184 -6.57 23.28 10.10
CA LYS A 184 -6.72 22.86 8.70
C LYS A 184 -6.37 24.01 7.79
N VAL A 185 -5.63 23.70 6.74
CA VAL A 185 -5.27 24.61 5.65
C VAL A 185 -5.67 23.95 4.35
N HIS A 186 -6.47 24.65 3.57
CA HIS A 186 -6.79 24.26 2.22
C HIS A 186 -5.69 24.73 1.27
N ALA A 187 -5.45 23.98 0.21
CA ALA A 187 -4.52 24.38 -0.83
C ALA A 187 -5.09 24.00 -2.19
N TRP A 188 -4.98 24.89 -3.12
CA TRP A 188 -5.11 24.64 -4.55
C TRP A 188 -3.72 24.54 -5.15
N GLY A 189 -3.52 23.59 -6.07
CA GLY A 189 -2.26 23.43 -6.76
C GLY A 189 -2.44 23.03 -8.21
N ALA A 190 -1.47 23.39 -9.04
CA ALA A 190 -1.43 23.03 -10.44
C ALA A 190 0.00 22.72 -10.87
N PHE A 191 0.18 21.64 -11.65
CA PHE A 191 1.48 21.25 -12.19
C PHE A 191 1.34 20.65 -13.59
N CYS A 192 2.46 20.60 -14.30
CA CYS A 192 2.60 19.92 -15.59
C CYS A 192 3.93 19.14 -15.64
N ALA A 193 4.20 18.46 -16.75
CA ALA A 193 5.45 17.72 -16.93
C ALA A 193 6.70 18.62 -16.83
N ASN A 194 6.57 19.90 -17.14
CA ASN A 194 7.68 20.86 -17.19
C ASN A 194 7.86 21.64 -15.87
N GLY A 195 7.04 21.40 -14.86
CA GLY A 195 7.17 22.05 -13.56
C GLY A 195 5.88 22.40 -12.85
N LEU A 196 6.05 23.09 -11.74
CA LEU A 196 4.97 23.65 -10.93
C LEU A 196 4.40 24.88 -11.61
N VAL A 197 3.07 24.91 -11.76
CA VAL A 197 2.38 26.02 -12.44
C VAL A 197 1.85 27.04 -11.46
N GLY A 198 1.19 26.59 -10.38
CA GLY A 198 0.63 27.48 -9.38
C GLY A 198 0.35 26.76 -8.07
N PHE A 199 0.32 27.56 -6.97
CA PHE A 199 0.00 27.06 -5.66
C PHE A 199 -0.59 28.18 -4.79
N HIS A 200 -1.69 27.90 -4.11
CA HIS A 200 -2.33 28.85 -3.20
C HIS A 200 -2.86 28.14 -1.97
N CYS A 201 -2.55 28.66 -0.78
CA CYS A 201 -3.09 28.18 0.50
C CYS A 201 -4.15 29.16 1.02
N PHE A 202 -5.22 28.63 1.59
CA PHE A 202 -6.33 29.40 2.16
C PHE A 202 -6.94 28.63 3.34
N THR A 203 -7.70 29.36 4.20
CA THR A 203 -8.33 28.78 5.40
C THR A 203 -9.87 28.79 5.32
N GLU A 204 -10.41 29.63 4.47
CA GLU A 204 -11.85 29.76 4.20
C GLU A 204 -12.36 28.63 3.28
N ASN A 205 -13.68 28.47 3.22
CA ASN A 205 -14.29 27.57 2.24
C ASN A 205 -14.23 28.19 0.84
N MET A 206 -13.71 27.43 -0.12
CA MET A 206 -13.62 27.87 -1.50
C MET A 206 -15.01 28.02 -2.13
N ASN A 207 -15.28 29.19 -2.65
CA ASN A 207 -16.41 29.49 -3.52
C ASN A 207 -15.95 29.77 -4.95
N GLY A 208 -16.89 30.04 -5.88
CA GLY A 208 -16.54 30.30 -7.28
C GLY A 208 -15.76 31.61 -7.50
N GLU A 209 -15.89 32.60 -6.61
CA GLU A 209 -15.14 33.84 -6.66
C GLU A 209 -13.67 33.62 -6.29
N LEU A 210 -13.44 33.04 -5.12
CA LEU A 210 -12.09 32.67 -4.67
C LEU A 210 -11.39 31.76 -5.68
N TYR A 211 -12.12 30.82 -6.28
CA TYR A 211 -11.56 29.95 -7.31
C TYR A 211 -11.08 30.73 -8.53
N ARG A 212 -11.91 31.65 -9.07
CA ARG A 212 -11.50 32.52 -10.19
C ARG A 212 -10.32 33.41 -9.85
N ASP A 213 -10.28 33.95 -8.65
CA ASP A 213 -9.14 34.72 -8.13
C ASP A 213 -7.85 33.91 -8.11
N ILE A 214 -7.91 32.67 -7.61
CA ILE A 214 -6.77 31.76 -7.57
C ILE A 214 -6.28 31.47 -8.99
N LEU A 215 -7.18 31.14 -9.92
CA LEU A 215 -6.81 30.90 -11.32
C LEU A 215 -6.15 32.12 -11.96
N THR A 216 -6.72 33.30 -11.73
CA THR A 216 -6.21 34.56 -12.32
C THR A 216 -4.81 34.88 -11.80
N LYS A 217 -4.57 34.71 -10.51
CA LYS A 217 -3.29 35.05 -9.87
C LYS A 217 -2.20 33.98 -10.09
N ASN A 218 -2.59 32.69 -10.19
CA ASN A 218 -1.61 31.59 -10.11
C ASN A 218 -1.52 30.73 -11.37
N LEU A 219 -2.53 30.71 -12.26
CA LEU A 219 -2.54 29.78 -13.39
C LEU A 219 -2.05 30.43 -14.69
N PHE A 220 -2.77 31.43 -15.20
CA PHE A 220 -2.69 31.82 -16.61
C PHE A 220 -1.30 32.28 -17.06
N THR A 221 -0.70 33.22 -16.31
CA THR A 221 0.63 33.76 -16.63
C THR A 221 1.71 32.67 -16.52
N SER A 222 1.66 31.88 -15.47
CA SER A 222 2.63 30.80 -15.24
C SER A 222 2.51 29.68 -16.27
N ALA A 223 1.30 29.29 -16.63
CA ALA A 223 1.02 28.29 -17.65
C ALA A 223 1.62 28.70 -19.02
N THR A 224 1.35 29.92 -19.43
CA THR A 224 1.88 30.45 -20.70
C THR A 224 3.40 30.57 -20.69
N ARG A 225 4.00 30.96 -19.57
CA ARG A 225 5.46 31.03 -19.40
C ARG A 225 6.13 29.68 -19.54
N ILE A 226 5.53 28.61 -18.97
CA ILE A 226 6.13 27.26 -18.90
C ILE A 226 5.86 26.46 -20.19
N LEU A 227 4.66 26.56 -20.76
CA LEU A 227 4.19 25.70 -21.85
C LEU A 227 4.01 26.43 -23.20
N GLY A 228 4.20 27.78 -23.23
CA GLY A 228 3.88 28.61 -24.38
C GLY A 228 2.37 28.82 -24.50
N ARG A 229 1.91 29.13 -25.73
CA ARG A 229 0.50 29.48 -26.00
C ARG A 229 -0.43 28.28 -26.15
N ARG A 230 0.08 27.04 -26.21
CA ARG A 230 -0.71 25.84 -26.48
C ARG A 230 -0.60 24.88 -25.28
N TRP A 231 -1.51 25.00 -24.36
CA TRP A 231 -1.65 24.12 -23.19
C TRP A 231 -3.11 23.77 -22.94
N THR A 232 -3.34 22.68 -22.24
CA THR A 232 -4.66 22.21 -21.86
C THR A 232 -4.78 22.24 -20.35
N PHE A 233 -5.88 22.77 -19.83
CA PHE A 233 -6.16 22.82 -18.41
C PHE A 233 -7.09 21.69 -18.00
N GLN A 234 -6.72 20.96 -16.99
CA GLN A 234 -7.57 19.95 -16.36
C GLN A 234 -8.06 20.45 -15.01
N GLN A 235 -9.36 20.38 -14.80
CA GLN A 235 -10.05 20.54 -13.52
C GLN A 235 -11.14 19.45 -13.41
N ASP A 236 -11.64 19.22 -12.20
CA ASP A 236 -12.77 18.32 -11.99
C ASP A 236 -14.12 19.01 -12.28
N ASN A 237 -15.21 18.26 -12.09
CA ASN A 237 -16.57 18.73 -12.33
C ASN A 237 -17.26 19.32 -11.08
N ASP A 238 -16.50 19.86 -10.12
CA ASP A 238 -17.10 20.55 -8.96
C ASP A 238 -18.01 21.70 -9.43
N PRO A 239 -19.18 21.93 -8.80
CA PRO A 239 -20.09 23.01 -9.18
C PRO A 239 -19.44 24.40 -9.27
N LYS A 240 -18.47 24.72 -8.41
CA LYS A 240 -17.73 25.99 -8.47
C LYS A 240 -16.86 26.14 -9.72
N HIS A 241 -16.33 25.02 -10.26
CA HIS A 241 -15.56 24.99 -11.49
C HIS A 241 -16.44 25.14 -12.74
N ARG A 242 -17.67 24.66 -12.65
CA ARG A 242 -18.67 24.72 -13.74
C ARG A 242 -19.59 25.95 -13.67
N ALA A 243 -19.41 26.83 -12.68
CA ALA A 243 -20.17 28.06 -12.57
C ALA A 243 -20.02 28.91 -13.83
N LYS A 244 -21.10 29.56 -14.28
CA LYS A 244 -21.14 30.38 -15.53
C LYS A 244 -19.95 31.34 -15.63
N LEU A 245 -19.68 32.12 -14.58
CA LEU A 245 -18.57 33.08 -14.56
C LEU A 245 -17.19 32.40 -14.65
N THR A 246 -17.01 31.22 -14.05
CA THR A 246 -15.78 30.44 -14.16
C THR A 246 -15.58 29.91 -15.57
N THR A 247 -16.66 29.41 -16.18
CA THR A 247 -16.62 28.94 -17.58
C THR A 247 -16.26 30.06 -18.54
N ILE A 248 -16.83 31.25 -18.40
CA ILE A 248 -16.49 32.43 -19.22
C ILE A 248 -15.00 32.77 -19.07
N LEU A 249 -14.52 32.89 -17.82
CA LEU A 249 -13.10 33.19 -17.55
C LEU A 249 -12.16 32.17 -18.22
N LEU A 250 -12.50 30.88 -18.13
CA LEU A 250 -11.70 29.83 -18.73
C LEU A 250 -11.73 29.87 -20.27
N GLN A 251 -12.88 30.15 -20.89
CA GLN A 251 -13.01 30.31 -22.33
C GLN A 251 -12.17 31.49 -22.85
N GLU A 252 -12.07 32.58 -22.10
CA GLU A 252 -11.28 33.76 -22.46
C GLU A 252 -9.75 33.55 -22.27
N LYS A 253 -9.35 32.83 -21.22
CA LYS A 253 -7.94 32.77 -20.79
C LYS A 253 -7.24 31.45 -21.07
N CYS A 254 -7.97 30.33 -21.18
CA CYS A 254 -7.39 29.01 -21.45
C CYS A 254 -7.45 28.67 -22.93
N PRO A 255 -6.34 28.23 -23.56
CA PRO A 255 -6.37 27.75 -24.92
C PRO A 255 -7.29 26.53 -25.12
N ARG A 256 -7.33 25.66 -24.12
CA ARG A 256 -8.21 24.48 -24.08
C ARG A 256 -8.45 24.06 -22.64
N VAL A 257 -9.69 23.71 -22.31
CA VAL A 257 -10.06 23.04 -21.05
C VAL A 257 -10.39 21.59 -21.39
N LEU A 258 -9.83 20.65 -20.62
CA LEU A 258 -10.05 19.23 -20.81
C LEU A 258 -11.41 18.84 -20.25
N ASP A 259 -12.23 18.18 -21.05
CA ASP A 259 -13.46 17.54 -20.55
C ASP A 259 -13.09 16.35 -19.69
N TRP A 260 -13.35 16.44 -18.36
CA TRP A 260 -12.89 15.46 -17.39
C TRP A 260 -14.04 14.53 -16.98
N PRO A 261 -13.82 13.21 -16.93
CA PRO A 261 -14.88 12.28 -16.54
C PRO A 261 -15.18 12.44 -15.05
N SER A 262 -16.48 12.48 -14.72
CA SER A 262 -16.93 12.60 -13.34
C SER A 262 -16.47 11.41 -12.48
N TYR A 263 -16.30 11.63 -11.17
CA TYR A 263 -15.88 10.61 -10.21
C TYR A 263 -14.56 9.91 -10.55
N SER A 264 -13.59 10.66 -11.10
CA SER A 264 -12.33 10.10 -11.59
C SER A 264 -11.08 10.71 -10.93
N PRO A 265 -11.00 10.76 -9.58
CA PRO A 265 -9.79 11.24 -8.90
C PRO A 265 -8.58 10.32 -9.16
N ASP A 266 -8.81 9.04 -9.39
CA ASP A 266 -7.79 8.04 -9.72
C ASP A 266 -7.08 8.31 -11.05
N LEU A 267 -7.70 9.04 -11.96
CA LEU A 267 -7.07 9.52 -13.20
C LEU A 267 -6.21 10.76 -12.97
N ASN A 268 -6.51 11.58 -11.97
CA ASN A 268 -5.78 12.82 -11.74
C ASN A 268 -4.42 12.56 -11.05
N PRO A 269 -3.28 12.80 -11.70
CA PRO A 269 -1.96 12.52 -11.11
C PRO A 269 -1.62 13.43 -9.93
N ILE A 270 -2.31 14.56 -9.76
CA ILE A 270 -2.10 15.44 -8.61
C ILE A 270 -2.48 14.78 -7.28
N GLU A 271 -3.37 13.79 -7.29
CA GLU A 271 -3.73 13.05 -6.09
C GLU A 271 -2.54 12.26 -5.52
N ASN A 272 -1.69 11.73 -6.40
CA ASN A 272 -0.43 11.10 -5.99
C ASN A 272 0.54 12.13 -5.42
N LEU A 273 0.58 13.32 -6.03
CA LEU A 273 1.40 14.42 -5.55
C LEU A 273 0.97 14.87 -4.15
N TRP A 274 -0.36 15.02 -3.93
CA TRP A 274 -0.93 15.31 -2.62
C TRP A 274 -0.60 14.24 -1.57
N ALA A 275 -0.64 12.96 -1.94
CA ALA A 275 -0.28 11.88 -1.04
C ALA A 275 1.19 11.95 -0.58
N ILE A 276 2.10 12.29 -1.50
CA ILE A 276 3.53 12.50 -1.22
C ILE A 276 3.72 13.73 -0.33
N MET A 277 3.11 14.84 -0.68
CA MET A 277 3.20 16.09 0.07
C MET A 277 2.70 15.95 1.50
N LYS A 278 1.52 15.35 1.68
CA LYS A 278 0.93 15.14 3.02
C LYS A 278 1.87 14.35 3.93
N LYS A 279 2.58 13.35 3.40
CA LYS A 279 3.60 12.59 4.16
C LYS A 279 4.81 13.44 4.51
N LYS A 280 5.31 14.24 3.55
CA LYS A 280 6.47 15.13 3.78
C LYS A 280 6.15 16.22 4.81
N VAL A 281 5.01 16.89 4.67
CA VAL A 281 4.52 17.90 5.62
C VAL A 281 4.37 17.30 7.03
N GLU A 282 3.71 16.14 7.16
CA GLU A 282 3.57 15.45 8.44
C GLU A 282 4.94 15.11 9.06
N LYS A 283 5.89 14.66 8.26
CA LYS A 283 7.26 14.37 8.72
C LYS A 283 7.95 15.63 9.27
N ARG A 284 7.87 16.77 8.57
CA ARG A 284 8.47 18.03 9.04
C ARG A 284 7.80 18.58 10.29
N VAL A 285 6.48 18.51 10.36
CA VAL A 285 5.72 18.88 11.57
C VAL A 285 6.18 18.03 12.76
N ASN A 286 6.25 16.71 12.59
CA ASN A 286 6.72 15.80 13.66
C ASN A 286 8.15 16.08 14.07
N GLN A 287 9.06 16.45 13.16
CA GLN A 287 10.44 16.84 13.49
C GLN A 287 10.49 18.10 14.37
N ARG A 288 9.67 19.13 14.08
CA ARG A 288 9.56 20.33 14.91
C ARG A 288 9.03 20.02 16.32
N ILE A 289 8.01 19.17 16.40
CA ILE A 289 7.43 18.74 17.69
C ILE A 289 8.47 18.01 18.54
N VAL A 290 9.26 17.11 17.95
CA VAL A 290 10.35 16.41 18.64
C VAL A 290 11.40 17.42 19.16
N GLN A 291 11.66 18.51 18.42
CA GLN A 291 12.51 19.61 18.84
C GLN A 291 11.86 20.56 19.86
N LYS A 292 10.67 20.22 20.40
CA LYS A 292 9.88 21.04 21.33
C LYS A 292 9.52 22.43 20.79
N LYS A 293 9.44 22.58 19.46
CA LYS A 293 9.00 23.82 18.81
C LYS A 293 7.49 23.76 18.55
N SER A 294 6.78 24.82 18.92
CA SER A 294 5.37 24.96 18.54
C SER A 294 5.23 25.11 17.02
N VAL A 295 4.08 24.70 16.49
CA VAL A 295 3.75 24.88 15.08
C VAL A 295 2.44 25.64 15.01
N GLY A 296 2.55 26.94 14.76
CA GLY A 296 1.41 27.83 14.51
C GLY A 296 0.95 27.78 13.06
N LEU A 297 -0.02 28.64 12.70
CA LEU A 297 -0.54 28.75 11.34
C LEU A 297 0.57 29.12 10.33
N ASP A 298 1.34 30.15 10.62
CA ASP A 298 2.38 30.65 9.71
C ASP A 298 3.49 29.64 9.50
N ASP A 299 3.90 28.94 10.55
CA ASP A 299 4.84 27.82 10.45
C ASP A 299 4.31 26.70 9.57
N PHE A 300 3.02 26.37 9.74
CA PHE A 300 2.39 25.31 8.98
C PHE A 300 2.24 25.68 7.50
N LEU A 301 1.84 26.90 7.20
CA LEU A 301 1.80 27.46 5.84
C LEU A 301 3.19 27.45 5.19
N SER A 302 4.22 27.88 5.93
CA SER A 302 5.61 27.89 5.46
C SER A 302 6.10 26.47 5.13
N ILE A 303 5.80 25.49 5.99
CA ILE A 303 6.13 24.08 5.72
C ILE A 303 5.45 23.57 4.46
N ILE A 304 4.15 23.84 4.29
CA ILE A 304 3.39 23.37 3.13
C ILE A 304 3.94 23.98 1.85
N ARG A 305 4.19 25.31 1.83
CA ARG A 305 4.78 26.01 0.66
C ARG A 305 6.16 25.47 0.32
N SER A 306 7.02 25.33 1.32
CA SER A 306 8.37 24.79 1.12
C SER A 306 8.35 23.37 0.56
N GLU A 307 7.43 22.49 0.99
CA GLU A 307 7.34 21.14 0.44
C GLU A 307 6.80 21.12 -0.99
N TRP A 308 5.92 22.07 -1.36
CA TRP A 308 5.50 22.26 -2.74
C TRP A 308 6.67 22.68 -3.64
N GLU A 309 7.39 23.72 -3.26
CA GLU A 309 8.53 24.26 -4.00
C GLU A 309 9.68 23.25 -4.18
N ASN A 310 9.84 22.34 -3.23
CA ASN A 310 10.87 21.29 -3.26
C ASN A 310 10.42 19.99 -3.97
N LEU A 311 9.37 20.03 -4.78
CA LEU A 311 9.00 18.91 -5.64
C LEU A 311 9.94 18.83 -6.84
N SER A 312 10.48 17.62 -7.10
CA SER A 312 11.43 17.45 -8.21
C SER A 312 10.71 17.40 -9.55
N LEU A 313 11.36 17.95 -10.58
CA LEU A 313 10.87 17.93 -11.96
C LEU A 313 10.66 16.49 -12.46
N ASP A 314 11.57 15.58 -12.10
CA ASP A 314 11.45 14.15 -12.46
C ASP A 314 10.16 13.52 -11.93
N LEU A 315 9.78 13.84 -10.69
CA LEU A 315 8.52 13.36 -10.13
C LEU A 315 7.32 13.85 -10.95
N LEU A 316 7.29 15.14 -11.27
CA LEU A 316 6.20 15.76 -12.03
C LEU A 316 6.10 15.17 -13.44
N SER A 317 7.24 15.06 -14.11
CA SER A 317 7.32 14.47 -15.46
C SER A 317 6.87 13.00 -15.47
N ASN A 318 7.31 12.20 -14.50
CA ASN A 318 6.91 10.80 -14.38
C ASN A 318 5.42 10.64 -14.10
N LEU A 319 4.82 11.49 -13.27
CA LEU A 319 3.38 11.48 -13.01
C LEU A 319 2.58 11.77 -14.28
N CYS A 320 2.99 12.76 -15.08
CA CYS A 320 2.36 13.07 -16.36
C CYS A 320 2.58 11.94 -17.39
N ALA A 321 3.77 11.36 -17.46
CA ALA A 321 4.05 10.23 -18.35
C ALA A 321 3.23 8.99 -18.02
N GLY A 322 2.87 8.81 -16.76
CA GLY A 322 2.02 7.72 -16.28
C GLY A 322 0.57 7.78 -16.77
N MET A 323 0.11 8.89 -17.37
CA MET A 323 -1.28 9.06 -17.81
C MET A 323 -1.72 8.01 -18.82
N LYS A 324 -0.89 7.72 -19.82
CA LYS A 324 -1.21 6.70 -20.84
C LYS A 324 -1.53 5.35 -20.17
N LYS A 325 -0.69 4.93 -19.23
CA LYS A 325 -0.90 3.67 -18.48
C LYS A 325 -2.20 3.70 -17.66
N ARG A 326 -2.55 4.83 -17.05
CA ARG A 326 -3.83 5.00 -16.33
C ARG A 326 -5.02 4.79 -17.24
N LEU A 327 -4.97 5.34 -18.46
CA LEU A 327 -6.04 5.16 -19.45
C LEU A 327 -6.15 3.70 -19.91
N GLU A 328 -5.03 3.05 -20.19
CA GLU A 328 -4.98 1.62 -20.52
C GLU A 328 -5.58 0.78 -19.40
N ASP A 329 -5.23 1.07 -18.13
CA ASP A 329 -5.78 0.36 -16.96
C ASP A 329 -7.29 0.60 -16.78
N VAL A 330 -7.81 1.79 -17.09
CA VAL A 330 -9.26 2.07 -17.05
C VAL A 330 -9.99 1.25 -18.12
N ILE A 331 -9.42 1.15 -19.32
CA ILE A 331 -10.00 0.36 -20.42
C ILE A 331 -9.97 -1.12 -20.06
N GLU A 332 -8.82 -1.64 -19.60
CA GLU A 332 -8.67 -3.04 -19.19
C GLU A 332 -9.61 -3.44 -18.05
N LYS A 333 -9.85 -2.53 -17.10
CA LYS A 333 -10.74 -2.74 -15.96
C LYS A 333 -12.18 -2.29 -16.21
N GLU A 334 -12.57 -2.10 -17.46
CA GLU A 334 -13.95 -1.77 -17.85
C GLU A 334 -14.51 -0.57 -17.07
N GLY A 335 -13.71 0.49 -16.93
CA GLY A 335 -14.10 1.73 -16.26
C GLY A 335 -14.06 1.69 -14.73
N GLN A 336 -13.64 0.60 -14.10
CA GLN A 336 -13.46 0.53 -12.64
C GLN A 336 -12.38 1.51 -12.16
N ILE A 337 -12.43 1.84 -10.85
CA ILE A 337 -11.37 2.63 -10.20
C ILE A 337 -10.05 1.88 -10.27
N ILE A 338 -9.02 2.59 -10.70
CA ILE A 338 -7.65 2.08 -10.83
C ILE A 338 -6.81 2.45 -9.59
N LYS A 339 -5.73 1.73 -9.38
CA LYS A 339 -4.76 2.03 -8.32
C LYS A 339 -3.46 2.49 -8.97
N HIS A 340 -2.98 3.64 -8.58
CA HIS A 340 -1.68 4.16 -8.99
C HIS A 340 -0.89 4.69 -7.80
#